data_e8e8cfe91bf950e773d7f149245316a6
#
_entry.id   e8e8cfe91bf950e773d7f149245316a6
#
_cell.length_a   1.000
_cell.length_b   1.000
_cell.length_c   1.000
_cell.angle_alpha   90.00
_cell.angle_beta   90.00
_cell.angle_gamma   90.00
#
_symmetry.space_group_name_H-M   'P 1'
#
loop_
_entity.id
_entity.type
_entity.pdbx_description
1 polymer ?
#
loop_
_entity_poly.entity_id
_entity_poly.type
_entity_poly.pdbx_seq_one_letter_code
_entity_poly.pdbx_strand_id
1 'polypeptide(L)' 'MKTTLQLLQERWKVNSLPLYVVRRKYLKSIETEKHLRELIRSGAIQLPTFKLYDSRRAPLHVRLADLAAYLDARAEQAA' A
#
# COMPACT_ATOMS: atom_id res chain seq x y z
N MET A 1 12.46 -5.71 19.36
CA MET A 1 11.29 -4.93 18.89
C MET A 1 11.03 -5.26 17.43
N LYS A 2 9.78 -5.51 17.07
CA LYS A 2 9.43 -5.88 15.70
C LYS A 2 9.37 -4.65 14.80
N THR A 3 9.82 -4.82 13.55
CA THR A 3 9.71 -3.76 12.55
C THR A 3 8.27 -3.67 12.03
N THR A 4 7.95 -2.55 11.37
CA THR A 4 6.65 -2.40 10.71
C THR A 4 6.38 -3.54 9.74
N LEU A 5 7.40 -3.93 8.95
CA LEU A 5 7.26 -5.03 8.00
C LEU A 5 6.97 -6.35 8.71
N GLN A 6 7.65 -6.65 9.81
CA GLN A 6 7.39 -7.87 10.57
C GLN A 6 5.96 -7.91 11.10
N LEU A 7 5.45 -6.80 11.61
CA LEU A 7 4.08 -6.72 12.10
C LEU A 7 3.07 -6.93 10.98
N LEU A 8 3.33 -6.37 9.79
CA LEU A 8 2.47 -6.58 8.64
C LEU A 8 2.48 -8.04 8.18
N GLN A 9 3.65 -8.66 8.16
CA GLN A 9 3.79 -10.07 7.76
C GLN A 9 3.03 -10.99 8.71
N GLU A 10 3.08 -10.71 9.99
CA GLU A 10 2.36 -11.50 10.98
C GLU A 10 0.84 -11.34 10.82
N ARG A 11 0.37 -10.13 10.54
CA ARG A 11 -1.05 -9.88 10.38
C ARG A 11 -1.61 -10.49 9.10
N TRP A 12 -0.92 -10.31 7.98
CA TRP A 12 -1.45 -10.66 6.67
C TRP A 12 -0.98 -12.01 6.14
N LYS A 13 0.20 -12.46 6.55
CA LYS A 13 0.80 -13.75 6.16
C LYS A 13 0.93 -13.92 4.64
N VAL A 14 1.13 -12.81 3.93
CA VAL A 14 1.35 -12.75 2.49
C VAL A 14 2.43 -11.73 2.19
N ASN A 15 2.96 -11.73 0.97
CA ASN A 15 4.02 -10.79 0.59
C ASN A 15 3.48 -9.51 -0.04
N SER A 16 2.25 -9.52 -0.48
CA SER A 16 1.62 -8.35 -1.08
C SER A 16 0.13 -8.34 -0.80
N LEU A 17 -0.47 -7.16 -0.89
CA LEU A 17 -1.90 -6.97 -0.70
C LEU A 17 -2.49 -6.28 -1.93
N PRO A 18 -3.74 -6.61 -2.30
CA PRO A 18 -4.45 -5.84 -3.31
C PRO A 18 -4.56 -4.38 -2.88
N LEU A 19 -4.49 -3.47 -3.84
CA LEU A 19 -4.57 -2.04 -3.54
C LEU A 19 -5.86 -1.67 -2.80
N TYR A 20 -6.99 -2.31 -3.15
CA TYR A 20 -8.26 -2.00 -2.48
C TYR A 20 -8.22 -2.36 -1.00
N VAL A 21 -7.47 -3.40 -0.60
CA VAL A 21 -7.30 -3.76 0.81
C VAL A 21 -6.49 -2.70 1.52
N VAL A 22 -5.40 -2.25 0.90
CA VAL A 22 -4.55 -1.18 1.46
C VAL A 22 -5.38 0.08 1.68
N ARG A 23 -6.21 0.46 0.69
CA ARG A 23 -7.08 1.63 0.81
C ARG A 23 -8.04 1.48 1.99
N ARG A 24 -8.69 0.34 2.11
CA ARG A 24 -9.71 0.13 3.14
C ARG A 24 -9.14 0.04 4.55
N LYS A 25 -7.92 -0.46 4.68
CA LYS A 25 -7.32 -0.69 6.01
C LYS A 25 -6.39 0.42 6.46
N TYR A 26 -5.69 1.07 5.55
CA TYR A 26 -4.66 2.05 5.89
C TYR A 26 -4.92 3.45 5.36
N LEU A 27 -5.76 3.59 4.35
CA LEU A 27 -6.03 4.88 3.70
C LEU A 27 -7.54 5.12 3.61
N LYS A 28 -8.21 5.00 4.75
CA LYS A 28 -9.66 5.09 4.82
C LYS A 28 -10.24 6.43 4.39
N SER A 29 -9.46 7.51 4.51
CA SER A 29 -9.92 8.83 4.09
C SER A 29 -10.03 8.97 2.58
N ILE A 30 -9.41 8.06 1.84
CA ILE A 30 -9.49 8.04 0.38
C ILE A 30 -10.63 7.08 0.02
N GLU A 31 -11.74 7.62 -0.45
CA GLU A 31 -12.98 6.88 -0.60
C GLU A 31 -13.03 5.96 -1.82
N THR A 32 -12.24 6.25 -2.87
CA THR A 32 -12.26 5.44 -4.09
C THR A 32 -10.87 4.98 -4.48
N GLU A 33 -10.80 3.81 -5.11
CA GLU A 33 -9.55 3.30 -5.65
C GLU A 33 -9.03 4.18 -6.78
N LYS A 34 -9.94 4.72 -7.59
CA LYS A 34 -9.58 5.63 -8.68
C LYS A 34 -8.81 6.85 -8.14
N HIS A 35 -9.32 7.46 -7.08
CA HIS A 35 -8.66 8.61 -6.47
C HIS A 35 -7.30 8.23 -5.89
N LEU A 36 -7.22 7.06 -5.25
CA LEU A 36 -5.94 6.57 -4.73
C LEU A 36 -4.92 6.37 -5.86
N ARG A 37 -5.34 5.80 -6.99
CA ARG A 37 -4.45 5.63 -8.14
C ARG A 37 -3.95 6.95 -8.68
N GLU A 38 -4.80 7.96 -8.70
CA GLU A 38 -4.41 9.30 -9.14
C GLU A 38 -3.37 9.91 -8.21
N LEU A 39 -3.53 9.74 -6.90
CA LEU A 39 -2.58 10.24 -5.91
C LEU A 39 -1.22 9.54 -6.04
N ILE A 40 -1.23 8.24 -6.30
CA ILE A 40 0.00 7.48 -6.51
C ILE A 40 0.70 7.94 -7.80
N ARG A 41 -0.08 8.13 -8.86
CA ARG A 41 0.47 8.56 -10.16
C ARG A 41 1.10 9.94 -10.08
N SER A 42 0.48 10.85 -9.32
CA SER A 42 0.98 12.22 -9.18
C SER A 42 2.16 12.34 -8.23
N GLY A 43 2.46 11.27 -7.48
CA GLY A 43 3.53 11.30 -6.50
C GLY A 43 3.11 11.80 -5.12
N ALA A 44 1.83 12.15 -4.95
CA ALA A 44 1.32 12.59 -3.64
C ALA A 44 1.39 11.46 -2.61
N ILE A 45 1.20 10.22 -3.07
CA ILE A 45 1.37 9.03 -2.25
C ILE A 45 2.47 8.19 -2.90
N GLN A 46 3.58 8.00 -2.18
CA GLN A 46 4.71 7.22 -2.68
C GLN A 46 4.55 5.76 -2.30
N LEU A 47 3.75 5.05 -3.09
CA LEU A 47 3.42 3.66 -2.84
C LEU A 47 3.51 2.89 -4.15
N PRO A 48 4.65 2.22 -4.43
CA PRO A 48 4.81 1.45 -5.67
C PRO A 48 3.75 0.36 -5.79
N THR A 49 3.21 0.20 -6.97
CA THR A 49 2.20 -0.82 -7.25
C THR A 49 2.69 -1.72 -8.39
N PHE A 50 2.14 -2.92 -8.45
CA PHE A 50 2.47 -3.85 -9.52
C PHE A 50 1.26 -4.75 -9.81
N LYS A 51 1.29 -5.42 -10.94
CA LYS A 51 0.27 -6.40 -11.31
C LYS A 51 0.85 -7.79 -11.16
N LEU A 52 0.06 -8.71 -10.61
CA LEU A 52 0.49 -10.10 -10.46
C LEU A 52 0.62 -10.83 -11.78
N TYR A 53 -0.12 -10.40 -12.79
CA TYR A 53 -0.07 -10.98 -14.12
C TYR A 53 -0.35 -9.90 -15.15
N ASP A 54 0.02 -10.18 -16.39
CA ASP A 54 -0.04 -9.19 -17.46
C ASP A 54 -1.44 -9.13 -18.07
N SER A 55 -2.27 -8.21 -17.55
CA SER A 55 -3.63 -8.00 -18.03
C SER A 55 -4.09 -6.62 -17.61
N ARG A 56 -4.93 -5.99 -18.46
CA ARG A 56 -5.55 -4.71 -18.11
C ARG A 56 -6.44 -4.81 -16.88
N ARG A 57 -7.02 -5.99 -16.66
CA ARG A 57 -7.96 -6.22 -15.56
C ARG A 57 -7.29 -6.76 -14.31
N ALA A 58 -5.99 -7.03 -14.36
CA ALA A 58 -5.28 -7.51 -13.19
C ALA A 58 -5.33 -6.44 -12.08
N PRO A 59 -5.72 -6.82 -10.86
CA PRO A 59 -5.75 -5.85 -9.76
C PRO A 59 -4.33 -5.39 -9.43
N LEU A 60 -4.21 -4.14 -9.03
CA LEU A 60 -2.93 -3.63 -8.55
C LEU A 60 -2.67 -4.17 -7.15
N HIS A 61 -1.42 -4.51 -6.90
CA HIS A 61 -0.96 -5.00 -5.61
C HIS A 61 0.13 -4.09 -5.07
N VAL A 62 0.30 -4.11 -3.75
CA VAL A 62 1.36 -3.38 -3.06
C VAL A 62 2.15 -4.41 -2.25
N ARG A 63 3.47 -4.39 -2.39
CA ARG A 63 4.33 -5.27 -1.60
C ARG A 63 4.29 -4.82 -0.14
N LEU A 64 4.29 -5.76 0.80
CA LEU A 64 4.29 -5.41 2.22
C LEU A 64 5.51 -4.57 2.59
N ALA A 65 6.66 -4.83 1.98
CA ALA A 65 7.87 -4.02 2.23
C ALA A 65 7.66 -2.57 1.82
N ASP A 66 6.99 -2.32 0.68
CA ASP A 66 6.70 -0.96 0.22
C ASP A 66 5.66 -0.28 1.10
N LEU A 67 4.65 -1.03 1.54
CA LEU A 67 3.65 -0.50 2.48
C LEU A 67 4.29 -0.13 3.81
N ALA A 68 5.18 -0.98 4.33
CA ALA A 68 5.89 -0.70 5.57
C ALA A 68 6.72 0.58 5.44
N ALA A 69 7.45 0.74 4.33
CA ALA A 69 8.26 1.93 4.09
C ALA A 69 7.39 3.18 4.02
N TYR A 70 6.23 3.09 3.37
CA TYR A 70 5.30 4.22 3.29
C TYR A 70 4.79 4.61 4.68
N LEU A 71 4.36 3.63 5.47
CA LEU A 71 3.84 3.90 6.82
C LEU A 71 4.90 4.51 7.72
N ASP A 72 6.14 4.00 7.65
CA ASP A 72 7.24 4.54 8.44
C ASP A 72 7.57 5.98 8.02
N ALA A 73 7.60 6.24 6.72
CA ALA A 73 7.87 7.59 6.21
C ALA A 73 6.79 8.58 6.65
N ARG A 74 5.52 8.16 6.62
CA ARG A 74 4.43 9.03 7.08
C ARG A 74 4.52 9.30 8.58
N ALA A 75 4.86 8.29 9.36
CA ALA A 75 5.02 8.45 10.81
C ALA A 75 6.14 9.44 11.12
N GLU A 76 7.27 9.35 10.41
CA GLU A 76 8.39 10.28 10.58
C GLU A 76 8.00 11.72 10.21
N GLN A 77 7.24 11.89 9.12
CA GLN A 77 6.80 13.21 8.68
C GLN A 77 5.78 13.84 9.62
N ALA A 78 5.01 13.01 10.33
CA ALA A 78 4.00 13.48 11.28
C ALA A 78 4.58 13.83 12.65
N ALA A 79 5.78 13.36 12.92
CA ALA A 79 6.44 13.54 14.24
C ALA A 79 6.95 14.98 14.44
#